data_ef7ce4cfb7fcffd305f975da95c5eb8f
#
_entry.id   ef7ce4cfb7fcffd305f975da95c5eb8f
#
_cell.length_a   1.000
_cell.length_b   1.000
_cell.length_c   1.000
_cell.angle_alpha   90.00
_cell.angle_beta   90.00
_cell.angle_gamma   90.00
#
_symmetry.space_group_name_H-M   'P 1'
#
loop_
_entity.id
_entity.type
_entity.pdbx_description
1 polymer ?
#
loop_
_entity_poly.entity_id
_entity_poly.type
_entity_poly.pdbx_seq_one_letter_code
_entity_poly.pdbx_strand_id
1 'polypeptide(L)'
;MNPIRQHGQLMKNRVEKAGGHVKKKRKMLVGILAALLCMATGVYGYFSDSLEIKNHITMGDIRINMTEFARKGNGEVKYRDPAYIFPGERISKIPRIKNRALPCWIRAHISYGSDKDDMGMLGDRNIEGISAGWIKRGDYYYYAKVLKKQESVDLFQSVSVPAGWTEEHSGQKLNITVQA
;
A
#
# COMPACT_ATOMS: atom_id res chain seq x y z
N MET A 1 -86.94 -57.46 -6.08
CA MET A 1 -85.59 -56.94 -5.76
C MET A 1 -85.29 -55.87 -6.81
N ASN A 2 -85.15 -54.63 -6.42
CA ASN A 2 -85.32 -53.46 -7.29
C ASN A 2 -84.03 -53.05 -7.99
N PRO A 3 -83.85 -53.18 -9.33
CA PRO A 3 -82.63 -53.02 -10.07
C PRO A 3 -82.06 -51.60 -9.99
N ILE A 4 -82.88 -50.61 -9.68
CA ILE A 4 -82.50 -49.18 -9.58
C ILE A 4 -81.55 -48.87 -8.39
N ARG A 5 -81.65 -49.61 -7.30
CA ARG A 5 -80.84 -49.43 -6.13
C ARG A 5 -79.37 -49.92 -6.31
N GLN A 6 -79.19 -50.93 -7.12
CA GLN A 6 -77.86 -51.45 -7.41
C GLN A 6 -77.05 -50.51 -8.31
N HIS A 7 -77.69 -49.84 -9.27
CA HIS A 7 -77.01 -48.93 -10.19
C HIS A 7 -76.48 -47.67 -9.46
N GLY A 8 -77.22 -47.16 -8.48
CA GLY A 8 -76.82 -46.00 -7.67
C GLY A 8 -75.59 -46.27 -6.75
N GLN A 9 -75.56 -47.47 -6.19
CA GLN A 9 -74.40 -47.85 -5.36
C GLN A 9 -73.08 -48.06 -6.17
N LEU A 10 -73.16 -48.63 -7.39
CA LEU A 10 -72.08 -48.84 -8.26
C LEU A 10 -71.49 -47.51 -8.77
N MET A 11 -72.34 -46.49 -9.06
CA MET A 11 -71.86 -45.18 -9.43
C MET A 11 -71.21 -44.42 -8.28
N LYS A 12 -71.77 -44.52 -7.07
CA LYS A 12 -71.25 -43.91 -5.87
C LYS A 12 -69.81 -44.43 -5.54
N ASN A 13 -69.63 -45.76 -5.60
CA ASN A 13 -68.38 -46.38 -5.37
C ASN A 13 -67.30 -46.06 -6.45
N ARG A 14 -67.73 -45.81 -7.70
CA ARG A 14 -66.86 -45.42 -8.80
C ARG A 14 -66.35 -43.98 -8.66
N VAL A 15 -67.20 -43.07 -8.22
CA VAL A 15 -66.87 -41.66 -7.97
C VAL A 15 -65.93 -41.54 -6.75
N GLU A 16 -66.19 -42.32 -5.69
CA GLU A 16 -65.38 -42.33 -4.46
C GLU A 16 -63.98 -42.90 -4.72
N LYS A 17 -63.88 -44.00 -5.50
CA LYS A 17 -62.58 -44.56 -5.95
C LYS A 17 -61.79 -43.58 -6.83
N ALA A 18 -62.43 -42.87 -7.74
CA ALA A 18 -61.80 -41.88 -8.59
C ALA A 18 -61.31 -40.65 -7.78
N GLY A 19 -62.11 -40.16 -6.82
CA GLY A 19 -61.71 -39.08 -5.92
C GLY A 19 -60.52 -39.42 -5.01
N GLY A 20 -60.46 -40.70 -4.56
CA GLY A 20 -59.35 -41.20 -3.75
C GLY A 20 -58.00 -41.24 -4.50
N HIS A 21 -58.09 -41.64 -5.79
CA HIS A 21 -56.88 -41.70 -6.64
C HIS A 21 -56.30 -40.32 -6.98
N VAL A 22 -57.18 -39.32 -7.21
CA VAL A 22 -56.75 -37.93 -7.47
C VAL A 22 -56.13 -37.30 -6.23
N LYS A 23 -56.72 -37.52 -5.04
CA LYS A 23 -56.16 -37.04 -3.77
C LYS A 23 -54.79 -37.70 -3.45
N LYS A 24 -54.61 -38.97 -3.76
CA LYS A 24 -53.35 -39.70 -3.55
C LYS A 24 -52.28 -39.21 -4.51
N LYS A 25 -52.59 -38.98 -5.79
CA LYS A 25 -51.67 -38.39 -6.78
C LYS A 25 -51.25 -36.97 -6.38
N ARG A 26 -52.19 -36.14 -5.90
CA ARG A 26 -51.89 -34.77 -5.45
C ARG A 26 -50.97 -34.74 -4.23
N LYS A 27 -51.18 -35.62 -3.25
CA LYS A 27 -50.29 -35.74 -2.09
C LYS A 27 -48.89 -36.23 -2.49
N MET A 28 -48.78 -37.15 -3.45
CA MET A 28 -47.52 -37.64 -3.99
C MET A 28 -46.79 -36.53 -4.75
N LEU A 29 -47.48 -35.71 -5.54
CA LEU A 29 -46.91 -34.61 -6.27
C LEU A 29 -46.37 -33.52 -5.33
N VAL A 30 -47.09 -33.20 -4.27
CA VAL A 30 -46.69 -32.25 -3.23
C VAL A 30 -45.42 -32.76 -2.50
N GLY A 31 -45.36 -34.09 -2.21
CA GLY A 31 -44.18 -34.69 -1.60
C GLY A 31 -42.93 -34.60 -2.50
N ILE A 32 -43.10 -34.87 -3.80
CA ILE A 32 -41.98 -34.78 -4.78
C ILE A 32 -41.52 -33.32 -4.90
N LEU A 33 -42.45 -32.35 -4.94
CA LEU A 33 -42.10 -30.93 -5.00
C LEU A 33 -41.37 -30.45 -3.76
N ALA A 34 -41.80 -30.89 -2.56
CA ALA A 34 -41.10 -30.59 -1.31
C ALA A 34 -39.72 -31.20 -1.25
N ALA A 35 -39.50 -32.43 -1.74
CA ALA A 35 -38.22 -33.08 -1.81
C ALA A 35 -37.27 -32.36 -2.79
N LEU A 36 -37.77 -31.88 -3.93
CA LEU A 36 -37.01 -31.09 -4.88
C LEU A 36 -36.61 -29.73 -4.31
N LEU A 37 -37.47 -29.08 -3.54
CA LEU A 37 -37.10 -27.83 -2.83
C LEU A 37 -36.00 -28.07 -1.79
N CYS A 38 -36.11 -29.13 -1.01
CA CYS A 38 -35.07 -29.47 -0.02
C CYS A 38 -33.71 -29.79 -0.66
N MET A 39 -33.71 -30.46 -1.81
CA MET A 39 -32.47 -30.70 -2.57
C MET A 39 -31.88 -29.41 -3.13
N ALA A 40 -32.70 -28.49 -3.64
CA ALA A 40 -32.26 -27.20 -4.14
C ALA A 40 -31.61 -26.34 -3.04
N THR A 41 -32.17 -26.31 -1.83
CA THR A 41 -31.58 -25.56 -0.69
C THR A 41 -30.28 -26.20 -0.19
N GLY A 42 -30.17 -27.54 -0.21
CA GLY A 42 -28.95 -28.24 0.16
C GLY A 42 -27.79 -27.97 -0.82
N VAL A 43 -28.09 -27.89 -2.13
CA VAL A 43 -27.08 -27.57 -3.15
C VAL A 43 -26.64 -26.10 -3.03
N TYR A 44 -27.56 -25.17 -2.74
CA TYR A 44 -27.21 -23.76 -2.51
C TYR A 44 -26.28 -23.58 -1.29
N GLY A 45 -26.52 -24.30 -0.21
CA GLY A 45 -25.65 -24.28 0.98
C GLY A 45 -24.24 -24.83 0.72
N TYR A 46 -24.14 -25.83 -0.17
CA TYR A 46 -22.84 -26.42 -0.52
C TYR A 46 -21.98 -25.52 -1.41
N PHE A 47 -22.59 -24.71 -2.29
CA PHE A 47 -21.87 -23.77 -3.15
C PHE A 47 -21.71 -22.37 -2.55
N SER A 48 -22.25 -22.11 -1.36
CA SER A 48 -22.07 -20.83 -0.62
C SER A 48 -20.91 -20.88 0.37
N ASP A 49 -20.01 -21.85 0.28
CA ASP A 49 -18.77 -21.83 1.03
C ASP A 49 -17.89 -20.73 0.44
N SER A 50 -18.01 -19.54 1.00
CA SER A 50 -17.09 -18.44 0.70
C SER A 50 -15.75 -18.84 1.32
N LEU A 51 -14.81 -19.25 0.48
CA LEU A 51 -13.40 -19.33 0.83
C LEU A 51 -12.93 -17.92 1.25
N GLU A 52 -13.11 -17.59 2.51
CA GLU A 52 -12.49 -16.42 3.12
C GLU A 52 -10.99 -16.70 3.24
N ILE A 53 -10.26 -16.46 2.16
CA ILE A 53 -8.81 -16.47 2.20
C ILE A 53 -8.40 -15.27 3.04
N LYS A 54 -8.19 -15.47 4.34
CA LYS A 54 -7.53 -14.49 5.21
C LYS A 54 -6.08 -14.40 4.78
N ASN A 55 -5.81 -13.55 3.81
CA ASN A 55 -4.45 -13.14 3.51
C ASN A 55 -3.96 -12.27 4.67
N HIS A 56 -3.23 -12.87 5.58
CA HIS A 56 -2.46 -12.14 6.57
C HIS A 56 -1.29 -11.49 5.85
N ILE A 57 -1.47 -10.25 5.41
CA ILE A 57 -0.36 -9.40 4.98
C ILE A 57 0.34 -8.95 6.25
N THR A 58 1.39 -9.65 6.63
CA THR A 58 2.28 -9.18 7.68
C THR A 58 3.14 -8.09 7.08
N MET A 59 2.94 -6.84 7.50
CA MET A 59 3.86 -5.77 7.16
C MET A 59 5.23 -6.11 7.74
N GLY A 60 6.24 -6.20 6.85
CA GLY A 60 7.62 -6.37 7.27
C GLY A 60 8.09 -5.16 8.07
N ASP A 61 8.94 -5.37 9.08
CA ASP A 61 9.61 -4.29 9.80
C ASP A 61 10.56 -3.57 8.83
N ILE A 62 10.23 -2.32 8.46
CA ILE A 62 11.08 -1.42 7.68
C ILE A 62 11.65 -0.40 8.65
N ARG A 63 12.97 -0.37 8.73
CA ARG A 63 13.67 0.57 9.63
C ARG A 63 14.88 1.14 8.92
N ILE A 64 14.80 2.42 8.58
CA ILE A 64 15.90 3.17 8.00
C ILE A 64 16.39 4.22 8.99
N ASN A 65 17.71 4.46 8.99
CA ASN A 65 18.35 5.54 9.72
C ASN A 65 19.11 6.41 8.73
N MET A 66 19.04 7.71 8.91
CA MET A 66 19.86 8.67 8.20
C MET A 66 20.87 9.30 9.16
N THR A 67 22.09 9.44 8.70
CA THR A 67 23.18 10.11 9.41
C THR A 67 23.95 10.97 8.42
N GLU A 68 24.30 12.17 8.81
CA GLU A 68 25.05 13.10 7.98
C GLU A 68 26.54 13.04 8.32
N PHE A 69 27.36 13.00 7.28
CA PHE A 69 28.82 13.02 7.37
C PHE A 69 29.38 14.20 6.58
N ALA A 70 30.63 14.54 6.86
CA ALA A 70 31.41 15.51 6.09
C ALA A 70 32.80 14.93 5.83
N ARG A 71 33.42 15.28 4.70
CA ARG A 71 34.81 14.96 4.40
C ARG A 71 35.76 15.84 5.23
N LYS A 72 36.76 15.21 5.84
CA LYS A 72 37.83 15.91 6.54
C LYS A 72 39.17 15.24 6.20
N GLY A 73 39.97 15.92 5.37
CA GLY A 73 41.16 15.31 4.80
C GLY A 73 40.82 14.06 3.99
N ASN A 74 41.48 12.95 4.27
CA ASN A 74 41.23 11.66 3.60
C ASN A 74 40.13 10.81 4.25
N GLY A 75 39.45 11.32 5.29
CA GLY A 75 38.42 10.60 6.02
C GLY A 75 37.07 11.29 6.05
N GLU A 76 36.17 10.68 6.78
CA GLU A 76 34.83 11.22 7.04
C GLU A 76 34.63 11.42 8.54
N VAL A 77 33.95 12.49 8.91
CA VAL A 77 33.53 12.77 10.28
C VAL A 77 32.00 12.98 10.29
N LYS A 78 31.39 12.87 11.48
CA LYS A 78 29.97 13.22 11.62
C LYS A 78 29.81 14.72 11.27
N TYR A 79 28.84 15.02 10.42
CA TYR A 79 28.55 16.40 10.01
C TYR A 79 28.18 17.26 11.22
N ARG A 80 28.67 18.48 11.22
CA ARG A 80 28.27 19.54 12.14
C ARG A 80 28.09 20.80 11.31
N ASP A 81 27.04 21.55 11.63
CA ASP A 81 26.79 22.82 10.94
C ASP A 81 27.98 23.75 11.11
N PRO A 82 28.48 24.37 10.03
CA PRO A 82 29.53 25.37 10.11
C PRO A 82 29.02 26.60 10.85
N ALA A 83 29.90 27.24 11.61
CA ALA A 83 29.56 28.48 12.32
C ALA A 83 29.28 29.64 11.36
N TYR A 84 29.95 29.65 10.22
CA TYR A 84 29.83 30.67 9.15
C TYR A 84 29.91 29.98 7.81
N ILE A 85 29.24 30.55 6.81
CA ILE A 85 29.22 30.11 5.43
C ILE A 85 29.53 31.32 4.57
N PHE A 86 30.44 31.14 3.60
CA PHE A 86 30.82 32.23 2.68
C PHE A 86 30.22 32.02 1.28
N PRO A 87 29.87 33.09 0.58
CA PRO A 87 29.44 33.00 -0.81
C PRO A 87 30.47 32.27 -1.68
N GLY A 88 30.03 31.37 -2.52
CA GLY A 88 30.87 30.51 -3.36
C GLY A 88 31.53 29.33 -2.64
N GLU A 89 31.33 29.18 -1.34
CA GLU A 89 31.86 28.06 -0.58
C GLU A 89 31.17 26.74 -0.96
N ARG A 90 31.94 25.66 -0.87
CA ARG A 90 31.42 24.28 -0.98
C ARG A 90 31.48 23.61 0.36
N ILE A 91 30.32 23.26 0.89
CA ILE A 91 30.17 22.62 2.19
C ILE A 91 30.04 21.12 1.99
N SER A 92 30.94 20.33 2.56
CA SER A 92 30.81 18.88 2.55
C SER A 92 29.68 18.46 3.47
N LYS A 93 28.65 17.84 2.90
CA LYS A 93 27.49 17.29 3.61
C LYS A 93 27.04 16.03 2.88
N ILE A 94 27.13 14.90 3.56
CA ILE A 94 26.91 13.56 2.99
C ILE A 94 25.79 12.90 3.78
N PRO A 95 24.52 13.02 3.36
CA PRO A 95 23.42 12.27 3.96
C PRO A 95 23.54 10.80 3.59
N ARG A 96 23.76 9.95 4.58
CA ARG A 96 23.87 8.50 4.44
C ARG A 96 22.67 7.80 5.02
N ILE A 97 21.96 7.06 4.18
CA ILE A 97 20.79 6.29 4.53
C ILE A 97 21.22 4.84 4.74
N LYS A 98 20.91 4.28 5.91
CA LYS A 98 21.21 2.89 6.27
C LYS A 98 19.94 2.12 6.56
N ASN A 99 19.77 0.97 5.89
CA ASN A 99 18.69 0.05 6.21
C ASN A 99 19.07 -0.83 7.41
N ARG A 100 18.23 -0.87 8.44
CA ARG A 100 18.42 -1.65 9.67
C ARG A 100 17.59 -2.93 9.74
N ALA A 101 16.62 -3.09 8.83
CA ALA A 101 15.67 -4.19 8.87
C ALA A 101 15.56 -4.92 7.52
N LEU A 102 14.35 -5.22 7.07
CA LEU A 102 14.14 -5.97 5.82
C LEU A 102 14.55 -5.17 4.58
N PRO A 103 14.92 -5.85 3.47
CA PRO A 103 15.21 -5.18 2.21
C PRO A 103 14.03 -4.31 1.77
N CYS A 104 14.30 -3.06 1.36
CA CYS A 104 13.28 -2.11 0.97
C CYS A 104 13.72 -1.21 -0.19
N TRP A 105 12.74 -0.66 -0.89
CA TRP A 105 12.93 0.45 -1.79
C TRP A 105 12.96 1.74 -0.98
N ILE A 106 13.84 2.67 -1.34
CA ILE A 106 13.95 3.97 -0.67
C ILE A 106 13.77 5.11 -1.66
N ARG A 107 13.21 6.19 -1.16
CA ARG A 107 13.18 7.48 -1.82
C ARG A 107 13.61 8.56 -0.83
N ALA A 108 14.18 9.64 -1.32
CA ALA A 108 14.56 10.80 -0.52
C ALA A 108 13.93 12.06 -1.10
N HIS A 109 13.57 12.98 -0.23
CA HIS A 109 13.14 14.33 -0.56
C HIS A 109 14.10 15.33 0.06
N ILE A 110 14.53 16.32 -0.71
CA ILE A 110 15.38 17.43 -0.24
C ILE A 110 14.52 18.68 -0.25
N SER A 111 14.38 19.30 0.91
CA SER A 111 13.71 20.60 1.04
C SER A 111 14.70 21.67 1.47
N TYR A 112 14.47 22.87 0.99
CA TYR A 112 15.29 24.03 1.22
C TYR A 112 14.47 25.07 1.97
N GLY A 113 15.02 25.68 2.99
CA GLY A 113 14.38 26.72 3.77
C GLY A 113 15.35 27.84 4.16
N SER A 114 14.80 29.00 4.41
CA SER A 114 15.50 30.15 4.96
C SER A 114 14.64 30.77 6.05
N ASP A 115 15.26 31.49 6.96
CA ASP A 115 14.55 32.29 7.98
C ASP A 115 14.06 33.65 7.42
N LYS A 116 14.40 33.96 6.17
CA LYS A 116 13.90 35.15 5.45
C LYS A 116 13.31 34.72 4.11
N ASP A 117 12.10 35.19 3.84
CA ASP A 117 11.30 34.76 2.68
C ASP A 117 11.85 35.27 1.32
N ASP A 118 12.77 36.22 1.31
CA ASP A 118 13.16 36.98 0.11
C ASP A 118 14.52 36.60 -0.48
N MET A 119 14.97 35.40 -0.18
CA MET A 119 16.29 34.99 -0.64
C MET A 119 16.24 34.12 -1.88
N GLY A 120 17.16 34.39 -2.82
CA GLY A 120 17.56 33.44 -3.86
C GLY A 120 17.90 32.09 -3.22
N MET A 121 16.88 31.30 -2.95
CA MET A 121 16.96 30.09 -2.15
C MET A 121 17.92 29.09 -2.76
N LEU A 122 18.55 28.32 -1.91
CA LEU A 122 19.17 27.09 -2.34
C LEU A 122 18.14 26.24 -3.08
N GLY A 123 18.63 25.45 -3.99
CA GLY A 123 17.78 24.52 -4.75
C GLY A 123 18.61 23.34 -5.21
N ASP A 124 18.01 22.47 -6.00
CA ASP A 124 18.70 21.28 -6.48
C ASP A 124 20.02 21.54 -7.20
N ARG A 125 20.13 22.69 -7.88
CA ARG A 125 21.37 23.13 -8.55
C ARG A 125 22.55 23.30 -7.60
N ASN A 126 22.27 23.47 -6.32
CA ASN A 126 23.27 23.65 -5.28
C ASN A 126 23.70 22.32 -4.64
N ILE A 127 23.01 21.25 -4.96
CA ILE A 127 23.37 19.89 -4.50
C ILE A 127 24.34 19.27 -5.49
N GLU A 128 25.49 18.87 -5.00
CA GLU A 128 26.55 18.34 -5.83
C GLU A 128 26.92 16.91 -5.46
N GLY A 129 27.32 16.15 -6.47
CA GLY A 129 27.77 14.77 -6.27
C GLY A 129 26.63 13.82 -5.85
N ILE A 130 25.46 13.93 -6.49
CA ILE A 130 24.41 12.91 -6.34
C ILE A 130 25.02 11.54 -6.64
N SER A 131 24.91 10.62 -5.71
CA SER A 131 25.53 9.30 -5.84
C SER A 131 24.87 8.46 -6.94
N ALA A 132 25.67 7.61 -7.56
CA ALA A 132 25.17 6.71 -8.61
C ALA A 132 24.03 5.83 -8.10
N GLY A 133 23.01 5.68 -8.93
CA GLY A 133 21.82 4.89 -8.59
C GLY A 133 20.65 5.69 -8.06
N TRP A 134 20.78 6.98 -7.83
CA TRP A 134 19.66 7.86 -7.54
C TRP A 134 19.09 8.48 -8.83
N ILE A 135 17.77 8.41 -8.99
CA ILE A 135 17.04 8.95 -10.14
C ILE A 135 16.05 9.96 -9.63
N LYS A 136 16.17 11.22 -10.07
CA LYS A 136 15.20 12.27 -9.72
C LYS A 136 13.93 12.13 -10.56
N ARG A 137 12.76 12.16 -9.89
CA ARG A 137 11.44 12.23 -10.51
C ARG A 137 10.54 13.15 -9.68
N GLY A 138 10.18 14.31 -10.24
CA GLY A 138 9.48 15.34 -9.49
C GLY A 138 10.34 15.81 -8.30
N ASP A 139 9.76 15.87 -7.13
CA ASP A 139 10.40 16.35 -5.89
C ASP A 139 11.21 15.27 -5.16
N TYR A 140 11.24 14.04 -5.68
CA TYR A 140 11.88 12.91 -5.02
C TYR A 140 13.05 12.35 -5.81
N TYR A 141 14.03 11.85 -5.06
CA TYR A 141 15.11 11.00 -5.54
C TYR A 141 14.80 9.55 -5.19
N TYR A 142 14.76 8.67 -6.19
CA TYR A 142 14.48 7.24 -6.02
C TYR A 142 15.76 6.46 -6.20
N TYR A 143 16.08 5.60 -5.24
CA TYR A 143 17.21 4.70 -5.38
C TYR A 143 16.82 3.52 -6.28
N ALA A 144 17.60 3.29 -7.34
CA ALA A 144 17.26 2.34 -8.41
C ALA A 144 17.38 0.85 -8.02
N LYS A 145 17.84 0.58 -6.79
CA LYS A 145 18.06 -0.79 -6.28
C LYS A 145 17.36 -0.96 -4.92
N VAL A 146 17.04 -2.22 -4.60
CA VAL A 146 16.60 -2.58 -3.24
C VAL A 146 17.77 -2.42 -2.29
N LEU A 147 17.61 -1.63 -1.23
CA LEU A 147 18.59 -1.48 -0.17
C LEU A 147 18.47 -2.66 0.80
N LYS A 148 19.49 -3.50 0.85
CA LYS A 148 19.51 -4.71 1.69
C LYS A 148 19.71 -4.35 3.16
N LYS A 149 19.43 -5.32 4.04
CA LYS A 149 19.68 -5.17 5.48
C LYS A 149 21.15 -4.82 5.74
N GLN A 150 21.39 -3.83 6.60
CA GLN A 150 22.70 -3.28 6.96
C GLN A 150 23.46 -2.56 5.83
N GLU A 151 22.92 -2.52 4.62
CA GLU A 151 23.48 -1.74 3.53
C GLU A 151 23.23 -0.25 3.73
N SER A 152 24.16 0.57 3.20
CA SER A 152 24.08 2.03 3.25
C SER A 152 24.29 2.64 1.88
N VAL A 153 23.66 3.77 1.63
CA VAL A 153 23.85 4.56 0.42
C VAL A 153 23.88 6.05 0.76
N ASP A 154 24.79 6.77 0.11
CA ASP A 154 24.87 8.22 0.21
C ASP A 154 23.95 8.86 -0.82
N LEU A 155 23.30 9.97 -0.46
CA LEU A 155 22.45 10.68 -1.39
C LEU A 155 23.26 11.67 -2.23
N PHE A 156 24.03 12.55 -1.61
CA PHE A 156 24.92 13.51 -2.28
C PHE A 156 26.20 13.76 -1.46
N GLN A 157 27.13 14.56 -1.98
CA GLN A 157 28.45 14.75 -1.38
C GLN A 157 28.67 16.15 -0.78
N SER A 158 28.08 17.18 -1.39
CA SER A 158 28.29 18.57 -0.96
C SER A 158 27.17 19.48 -1.39
N VAL A 159 27.17 20.64 -0.78
CA VAL A 159 26.29 21.76 -1.10
C VAL A 159 27.13 22.93 -1.52
N SER A 160 26.85 23.54 -2.67
CA SER A 160 27.50 24.77 -3.13
C SER A 160 26.68 26.00 -2.72
N VAL A 161 27.32 26.95 -2.09
CA VAL A 161 26.72 28.24 -1.74
C VAL A 161 26.80 29.16 -2.95
N PRO A 162 25.70 29.85 -3.34
CA PRO A 162 25.76 30.78 -4.47
C PRO A 162 26.80 31.90 -4.28
N ALA A 163 27.70 32.04 -5.26
CA ALA A 163 28.75 33.07 -5.21
C ALA A 163 28.20 34.52 -5.31
N GLY A 164 26.98 34.68 -5.84
CA GLY A 164 26.33 36.00 -5.98
C GLY A 164 25.67 36.52 -4.71
N TRP A 165 25.78 35.81 -3.60
CA TRP A 165 25.26 36.31 -2.32
C TRP A 165 26.10 37.49 -1.82
N THR A 166 25.42 38.51 -1.32
CA THR A 166 26.00 39.77 -0.84
C THR A 166 25.83 39.90 0.68
N GLU A 167 26.24 41.05 1.23
CA GLU A 167 26.07 41.34 2.65
C GLU A 167 24.62 41.29 3.12
N GLU A 168 23.64 41.52 2.22
CA GLU A 168 22.21 41.43 2.51
C GLU A 168 21.80 40.02 2.99
N HIS A 169 22.61 39.03 2.61
CA HIS A 169 22.45 37.61 3.00
C HIS A 169 23.15 37.28 4.31
N SER A 170 23.83 38.27 4.92
CA SER A 170 24.60 38.04 6.16
C SER A 170 23.68 37.75 7.35
N GLY A 171 24.12 36.82 8.18
CA GLY A 171 23.41 36.42 9.39
C GLY A 171 22.14 35.57 9.20
N GLN A 172 21.87 35.14 7.96
CA GLN A 172 20.71 34.30 7.68
C GLN A 172 21.02 32.82 7.91
N LYS A 173 19.97 32.08 8.34
CA LYS A 173 20.05 30.64 8.53
C LYS A 173 19.44 29.94 7.31
N LEU A 174 20.22 29.03 6.77
CA LEU A 174 19.78 28.18 5.68
C LEU A 174 19.58 26.75 6.20
N ASN A 175 18.45 26.20 5.86
CA ASN A 175 18.12 24.83 6.24
C ASN A 175 18.03 23.94 4.99
N ILE A 176 18.75 22.85 5.01
CA ILE A 176 18.59 21.77 4.03
C ILE A 176 18.12 20.54 4.80
N THR A 177 16.89 20.16 4.58
CA THR A 177 16.28 19.00 5.24
C THR A 177 16.20 17.84 4.25
N VAL A 178 16.72 16.70 4.63
CA VAL A 178 16.62 15.46 3.86
C VAL A 178 15.68 14.51 4.60
N GLN A 179 14.68 13.99 3.90
CA GLN A 179 13.73 13.00 4.39
C GLN A 179 13.86 11.73 3.52
N ALA A 180 13.85 10.57 4.13
CA ALA A 180 13.96 9.28 3.43
C ALA A 180 12.89 8.30 3.88
#